data_8b63d647497407286cb3848b4c79d1dc
#
_entry.id   8b63d647497407286cb3848b4c79d1dc
#
_cell.length_a   1.000
_cell.length_b   1.000
_cell.length_c   1.000
_cell.angle_alpha   90.00
_cell.angle_beta   90.00
_cell.angle_gamma   90.00
#
_symmetry.space_group_name_H-M   'P 1'
#
loop_
_entity.id
_entity.type
_entity.pdbx_description
1 polymer ?
#
loop_
_entity_poly.entity_id
_entity_poly.type
_entity_poly.pdbx_seq_one_letter_code
_entity_poly.pdbx_strand_id
1 'polypeptide(L)'
;LETKNLAFFSTNAVEGTCVGIVVNIGDDTVMGRIAGLASGLASDQTPIAKEIAHFIHIITGVAVFLGVTFFIIAFILGYNWLDAVIFLIGIIVANVPEGLLATVTVCLTLTAKRMASKNCLVKNLEAVETLGSTSTICSDKTGTLTQNRMTVAHMWIDNKIVEADTSEDQSGSGSQAWKTSSGWKTLERVAALCNRAEFKGGQDGVGILKREVNGDASEAAILKCTELSLGDVMGYRARNKKVCEIPFNSTNKFQVSIHETEDKNDNRHLLVMKGAPERIVDRCSTIVIDGKELPMTQEWKDAFEAAYMELGGLGERVLGFCDYMLPADKYPTGYPFDAEDVNFPLEGLRFVGLMSMIDPPRAAVPDAVAKCRSAGIKVIMVSIIRIDLIIFIFLLMNRSLVTIPSLPLPSPDLLESSLRAPRPLRMLPPGRESRSRMSTPERPEPLSFTEERSRT
;
A
#
# COMPACT_ATOMS: atom_id res chain seq x y z
N LEU A 1 12.61 -12.82 -12.99
CA LEU A 1 11.91 -12.73 -11.67
C LEU A 1 10.43 -13.13 -11.72
N GLU A 2 9.89 -13.42 -12.88
CA GLU A 2 8.50 -13.82 -13.06
C GLU A 2 8.40 -15.36 -13.15
N THR A 3 8.72 -16.02 -12.05
CA THR A 3 8.51 -17.46 -11.96
C THR A 3 7.04 -17.73 -11.65
N LYS A 4 6.30 -18.19 -12.66
CA LYS A 4 4.86 -18.52 -12.56
C LYS A 4 4.57 -19.74 -11.68
N ASN A 5 5.60 -20.45 -11.23
CA ASN A 5 5.51 -21.70 -10.47
C ASN A 5 5.94 -21.55 -8.99
N LEU A 6 6.11 -20.34 -8.48
CA LEU A 6 6.46 -20.06 -7.07
C LEU A 6 5.40 -19.21 -6.40
N ALA A 7 4.95 -19.63 -5.23
CA ALA A 7 4.18 -18.83 -4.30
C ALA A 7 5.12 -18.30 -3.20
N PHE A 8 4.99 -17.01 -2.87
CA PHE A 8 5.86 -16.36 -1.90
C PHE A 8 5.14 -16.18 -0.56
N PHE A 9 5.84 -16.46 0.53
CA PHE A 9 5.35 -16.19 1.88
C PHE A 9 4.96 -14.69 2.03
N SER A 10 3.90 -14.43 2.77
CA SER A 10 3.33 -13.08 2.97
C SER A 10 2.63 -12.47 1.74
N THR A 11 2.30 -13.27 0.73
CA THR A 11 1.42 -12.86 -0.36
C THR A 11 0.06 -13.55 -0.23
N ASN A 12 -0.99 -12.89 -0.77
CA ASN A 12 -2.35 -13.43 -0.75
C ASN A 12 -2.70 -14.02 -2.12
N ALA A 13 -3.34 -15.19 -2.12
CA ALA A 13 -3.96 -15.72 -3.33
C ALA A 13 -5.19 -14.87 -3.68
N VAL A 14 -5.21 -14.30 -4.87
CA VAL A 14 -6.31 -13.47 -5.37
C VAL A 14 -7.37 -14.34 -6.02
N GLU A 15 -6.97 -15.39 -6.72
CA GLU A 15 -7.86 -16.30 -7.46
C GLU A 15 -7.20 -17.66 -7.63
N GLY A 16 -8.02 -18.71 -7.74
CA GLY A 16 -7.61 -20.07 -8.02
C GLY A 16 -7.19 -20.88 -6.80
N THR A 17 -6.92 -22.17 -7.03
CA THR A 17 -6.42 -23.12 -6.05
C THR A 17 -5.21 -23.84 -6.61
N CYS A 18 -4.23 -24.14 -5.77
CA CYS A 18 -3.07 -24.92 -6.18
C CYS A 18 -2.60 -25.84 -5.04
N VAL A 19 -1.86 -26.88 -5.42
CA VAL A 19 -1.12 -27.71 -4.49
C VAL A 19 0.37 -27.45 -4.72
N GLY A 20 1.10 -27.16 -3.65
CA GLY A 20 2.52 -26.81 -3.73
C GLY A 20 3.38 -27.59 -2.75
N ILE A 21 4.68 -27.64 -3.02
CA ILE A 21 5.69 -28.19 -2.13
C ILE A 21 6.41 -27.03 -1.46
N VAL A 22 6.52 -27.05 -0.14
CA VAL A 22 7.28 -26.04 0.62
C VAL A 22 8.77 -26.23 0.34
N VAL A 23 9.41 -25.21 -0.20
CA VAL A 23 10.83 -25.21 -0.57
C VAL A 23 11.69 -24.57 0.52
N ASN A 24 11.25 -23.41 1.05
CA ASN A 24 11.95 -22.66 2.09
C ASN A 24 10.97 -22.24 3.19
N ILE A 25 11.46 -22.13 4.42
CA ILE A 25 10.69 -21.70 5.60
C ILE A 25 11.46 -20.63 6.40
N GLY A 26 10.74 -19.86 7.20
CA GLY A 26 11.34 -18.89 8.14
C GLY A 26 12.27 -17.88 7.45
N ASP A 27 13.47 -17.75 7.99
CA ASP A 27 14.47 -16.78 7.52
C ASP A 27 15.03 -17.07 6.12
N ASP A 28 14.90 -18.31 5.64
CA ASP A 28 15.33 -18.69 4.29
C ASP A 28 14.32 -18.26 3.20
N THR A 29 13.12 -17.82 3.58
CA THR A 29 12.16 -17.25 2.64
C THR A 29 12.62 -15.88 2.15
N VAL A 30 12.07 -15.40 1.02
CA VAL A 30 12.36 -14.04 0.52
C VAL A 30 11.98 -12.98 1.57
N MET A 31 10.82 -13.12 2.21
CA MET A 31 10.36 -12.20 3.26
C MET A 31 11.24 -12.30 4.51
N GLY A 32 11.67 -13.51 4.91
CA GLY A 32 12.58 -13.71 6.04
C GLY A 32 13.92 -13.02 5.81
N ARG A 33 14.49 -13.12 4.61
CA ARG A 33 15.73 -12.40 4.26
C ARG A 33 15.55 -10.88 4.27
N ILE A 34 14.44 -10.36 3.79
CA ILE A 34 14.11 -8.93 3.86
C ILE A 34 14.00 -8.48 5.32
N ALA A 35 13.30 -9.25 6.17
CA ALA A 35 13.17 -8.96 7.59
C ALA A 35 14.52 -9.03 8.31
N GLY A 36 15.36 -10.00 7.99
CA GLY A 36 16.74 -10.12 8.52
C GLY A 36 17.62 -8.93 8.15
N LEU A 37 17.55 -8.46 6.91
CA LEU A 37 18.25 -7.24 6.46
C LEU A 37 17.73 -6.00 7.18
N ALA A 38 16.43 -5.89 7.38
CA ALA A 38 15.81 -4.75 8.08
C ALA A 38 16.14 -4.73 9.59
N SER A 39 16.21 -5.91 10.24
CA SER A 39 16.58 -6.02 11.66
C SER A 39 18.09 -5.96 11.92
N GLY A 40 18.91 -6.32 10.94
CA GLY A 40 20.37 -6.24 11.02
C GLY A 40 20.95 -4.82 10.85
N LEU A 41 20.12 -3.83 10.54
CA LEU A 41 20.53 -2.43 10.58
C LEU A 41 20.78 -2.03 12.04
N ALA A 42 22.06 -1.99 12.43
CA ALA A 42 22.47 -1.48 13.73
C ALA A 42 21.91 -0.06 13.90
N SER A 43 21.25 0.20 15.03
CA SER A 43 20.81 1.55 15.36
C SER A 43 22.08 2.42 15.54
N ASP A 44 22.35 3.29 14.57
CA ASP A 44 23.41 4.27 14.70
C ASP A 44 23.16 5.15 15.91
N GLN A 45 24.25 5.47 16.64
CA GLN A 45 24.17 6.39 17.78
C GLN A 45 23.65 7.74 17.33
N THR A 46 22.73 8.31 18.08
CA THR A 46 22.20 9.65 17.80
C THR A 46 23.29 10.73 17.96
N PRO A 47 23.16 11.89 17.30
CA PRO A 47 24.12 12.99 17.45
C PRO A 47 24.36 13.35 18.92
N ILE A 48 23.30 13.45 19.73
CA ILE A 48 23.43 13.80 21.14
C ILE A 48 24.19 12.73 21.94
N ALA A 49 24.03 11.44 21.61
CA ALA A 49 24.78 10.37 22.28
C ALA A 49 26.28 10.49 22.00
N LYS A 50 26.65 10.83 20.75
CA LYS A 50 28.05 11.06 20.35
C LYS A 50 28.63 12.29 21.04
N GLU A 51 27.89 13.39 21.10
CA GLU A 51 28.32 14.62 21.78
C GLU A 51 28.50 14.43 23.28
N ILE A 52 27.58 13.72 23.95
CA ILE A 52 27.69 13.39 25.37
C ILE A 52 28.93 12.51 25.64
N ALA A 53 29.13 11.48 24.80
CA ALA A 53 30.33 10.62 24.93
C ALA A 53 31.62 11.42 24.73
N HIS A 54 31.69 12.30 23.75
CA HIS A 54 32.83 13.18 23.49
C HIS A 54 33.09 14.12 24.66
N PHE A 55 32.04 14.76 25.21
CA PHE A 55 32.13 15.64 26.38
C PHE A 55 32.66 14.89 27.62
N ILE A 56 32.14 13.69 27.88
CA ILE A 56 32.64 12.83 29.01
C ILE A 56 34.13 12.52 28.81
N HIS A 57 34.57 12.18 27.60
CA HIS A 57 36.00 11.89 27.35
C HIS A 57 36.89 13.10 27.61
N ILE A 58 36.47 14.29 27.18
CA ILE A 58 37.23 15.54 27.42
C ILE A 58 37.35 15.80 28.94
N ILE A 59 36.24 15.77 29.68
CA ILE A 59 36.23 16.06 31.11
C ILE A 59 37.06 15.02 31.87
N THR A 60 36.91 13.74 31.54
CA THR A 60 37.70 12.66 32.14
C THR A 60 39.20 12.87 31.87
N GLY A 61 39.56 13.25 30.65
CA GLY A 61 40.95 13.57 30.32
C GLY A 61 41.52 14.73 31.14
N VAL A 62 40.76 15.81 31.30
CA VAL A 62 41.12 16.96 32.14
C VAL A 62 41.22 16.54 33.62
N ALA A 63 40.27 15.77 34.12
CA ALA A 63 40.28 15.29 35.52
C ALA A 63 41.47 14.41 35.83
N VAL A 64 41.82 13.48 34.93
CA VAL A 64 42.99 12.64 35.06
C VAL A 64 44.30 13.48 35.03
N PHE A 65 44.39 14.41 34.10
CA PHE A 65 45.54 15.31 34.02
C PHE A 65 45.73 16.14 35.30
N LEU A 66 44.68 16.77 35.81
CA LEU A 66 44.72 17.52 37.08
C LEU A 66 45.04 16.61 38.26
N GLY A 67 44.40 15.44 38.35
CA GLY A 67 44.61 14.49 39.39
C GLY A 67 46.07 14.01 39.46
N VAL A 68 46.65 13.65 38.31
CA VAL A 68 48.06 13.26 38.24
C VAL A 68 48.99 14.44 38.61
N THR A 69 48.69 15.64 38.14
CA THR A 69 49.48 16.83 38.47
C THR A 69 49.49 17.09 39.97
N PHE A 70 48.34 17.10 40.63
CA PHE A 70 48.23 17.30 42.07
C PHE A 70 48.83 16.16 42.87
N PHE A 71 48.74 14.91 42.37
CA PHE A 71 49.39 13.77 42.98
C PHE A 71 50.94 13.93 43.02
N ILE A 72 51.54 14.40 41.93
CA ILE A 72 52.97 14.65 41.84
C ILE A 72 53.36 15.79 42.79
N ILE A 73 52.57 16.87 42.84
CA ILE A 73 52.82 18.00 43.74
C ILE A 73 52.74 17.57 45.20
N ALA A 74 51.72 16.79 45.58
CA ALA A 74 51.55 16.27 46.92
C ALA A 74 52.71 15.41 47.31
N PHE A 75 53.23 14.57 46.41
CA PHE A 75 54.43 13.71 46.70
C PHE A 75 55.70 14.55 46.89
N ILE A 76 55.91 15.58 46.12
CA ILE A 76 57.02 16.52 46.24
C ILE A 76 56.99 17.26 47.61
N LEU A 77 55.76 17.60 48.07
CA LEU A 77 55.55 18.29 49.33
C LEU A 77 55.68 17.37 50.57
N GLY A 78 55.97 16.05 50.36
CA GLY A 78 56.17 15.11 51.40
C GLY A 78 54.91 14.53 52.05
N TYR A 79 53.79 14.61 51.46
CA TYR A 79 52.53 13.94 51.87
C TYR A 79 52.68 12.42 51.81
N ASN A 80 51.95 11.72 52.69
CA ASN A 80 51.92 10.27 52.65
C ASN A 80 51.36 9.78 51.33
N TRP A 81 51.97 8.77 50.74
CA TRP A 81 51.58 8.27 49.44
C TRP A 81 50.07 7.83 49.37
N LEU A 82 49.56 7.26 50.47
CA LEU A 82 48.16 6.85 50.59
C LEU A 82 47.23 8.02 50.54
N ASP A 83 47.51 9.12 51.21
CA ASP A 83 46.68 10.35 51.19
C ASP A 83 46.72 10.99 49.85
N ALA A 84 47.86 10.98 49.17
CA ALA A 84 47.97 11.49 47.80
C ALA A 84 47.15 10.68 46.78
N VAL A 85 47.09 9.35 46.94
CA VAL A 85 46.24 8.47 46.08
C VAL A 85 44.76 8.70 46.37
N ILE A 86 44.34 8.83 47.63
CA ILE A 86 42.96 9.12 48.00
C ILE A 86 42.53 10.45 47.40
N PHE A 87 43.41 11.46 47.45
CA PHE A 87 43.16 12.77 46.88
C PHE A 87 43.05 12.72 45.35
N LEU A 88 43.91 11.96 44.66
CA LEU A 88 43.87 11.69 43.24
C LEU A 88 42.50 11.11 42.83
N ILE A 89 42.06 10.04 43.51
CA ILE A 89 40.78 9.39 43.25
C ILE A 89 39.65 10.38 43.49
N GLY A 90 39.70 11.16 44.56
CA GLY A 90 38.72 12.18 44.89
C GLY A 90 38.56 13.23 43.78
N ILE A 91 39.66 13.71 43.22
CA ILE A 91 39.64 14.67 42.08
C ILE A 91 38.99 14.04 40.82
N ILE A 92 39.36 12.81 40.47
CA ILE A 92 38.84 12.13 39.30
C ILE A 92 37.33 11.91 39.49
N VAL A 93 36.87 11.38 40.59
CA VAL A 93 35.46 11.10 40.87
C VAL A 93 34.62 12.39 40.94
N ALA A 94 35.15 13.43 41.60
CA ALA A 94 34.45 14.71 41.71
C ALA A 94 34.20 15.43 40.32
N ASN A 95 35.04 15.16 39.35
CA ASN A 95 34.93 15.75 38.01
C ASN A 95 34.15 14.89 37.03
N VAL A 96 33.74 13.66 37.36
CA VAL A 96 32.88 12.86 36.48
C VAL A 96 31.45 13.38 36.62
N PRO A 97 30.83 13.82 35.49
CA PRO A 97 29.49 14.43 35.54
C PRO A 97 28.39 13.36 35.61
N GLU A 98 28.31 12.61 36.72
CA GLU A 98 27.33 11.53 36.91
C GLU A 98 25.87 12.01 36.78
N GLY A 99 25.58 13.26 37.16
CA GLY A 99 24.24 13.88 37.06
C GLY A 99 23.82 14.24 35.65
N LEU A 100 24.76 14.36 34.70
CA LEU A 100 24.46 14.80 33.34
C LEU A 100 23.55 13.81 32.62
N LEU A 101 23.91 12.52 32.62
CA LEU A 101 23.16 11.47 31.95
C LEU A 101 21.76 11.33 32.56
N ALA A 102 21.64 11.38 33.86
CA ALA A 102 20.36 11.32 34.56
C ALA A 102 19.44 12.53 34.16
N THR A 103 20.01 13.74 34.16
CA THR A 103 19.28 14.95 33.81
C THR A 103 18.78 14.93 32.35
N VAL A 104 19.65 14.54 31.41
CA VAL A 104 19.28 14.39 29.98
C VAL A 104 18.19 13.35 29.82
N THR A 105 18.32 12.19 30.46
CA THR A 105 17.31 11.12 30.37
C THR A 105 15.96 11.58 30.92
N VAL A 106 15.92 12.30 32.04
CA VAL A 106 14.69 12.85 32.60
C VAL A 106 14.06 13.87 31.66
N CYS A 107 14.83 14.79 31.09
CA CYS A 107 14.33 15.79 30.13
C CYS A 107 13.74 15.12 28.87
N LEU A 108 14.44 14.13 28.30
CA LEU A 108 13.94 13.39 27.16
C LEU A 108 12.67 12.61 27.49
N THR A 109 12.61 11.98 28.68
CA THR A 109 11.43 11.25 29.14
C THR A 109 10.22 12.16 29.31
N LEU A 110 10.39 13.35 29.89
CA LEU A 110 9.31 14.33 30.02
C LEU A 110 8.81 14.81 28.66
N THR A 111 9.73 15.01 27.70
CA THR A 111 9.37 15.39 26.33
C THR A 111 8.64 14.25 25.62
N ALA A 112 9.12 13.02 25.72
CA ALA A 112 8.45 11.83 25.17
C ALA A 112 7.03 11.66 25.75
N LYS A 113 6.84 11.91 27.06
CA LYS A 113 5.52 11.90 27.70
C LYS A 113 4.57 12.97 27.11
N ARG A 114 5.08 14.18 26.86
CA ARG A 114 4.30 15.25 26.18
C ARG A 114 3.96 14.88 24.73
N MET A 115 4.85 14.18 24.01
CA MET A 115 4.59 13.70 22.66
C MET A 115 3.54 12.58 22.66
N ALA A 116 3.60 11.69 23.65
CA ALA A 116 2.61 10.61 23.81
C ALA A 116 1.18 11.17 24.04
N SER A 117 1.03 12.27 24.79
CA SER A 117 -0.26 12.94 24.96
C SER A 117 -0.81 13.56 23.66
N LYS A 118 0.01 13.69 22.62
CA LYS A 118 -0.36 14.12 21.27
C LYS A 118 -0.40 12.94 20.27
N ASN A 119 -0.60 11.73 20.76
CA ASN A 119 -0.63 10.49 19.95
C ASN A 119 0.67 10.16 19.21
N CYS A 120 1.81 10.67 19.67
CA CYS A 120 3.12 10.36 19.11
C CYS A 120 3.89 9.43 20.07
N LEU A 121 3.98 8.14 19.74
CA LEU A 121 4.71 7.15 20.53
C LEU A 121 6.19 7.19 20.18
N VAL A 122 7.04 7.43 21.19
CA VAL A 122 8.49 7.43 21.06
C VAL A 122 9.03 6.08 21.50
N LYS A 123 9.77 5.39 20.62
CA LYS A 123 10.44 4.12 20.94
C LYS A 123 11.80 4.35 21.61
N ASN A 124 12.61 5.25 21.06
CA ASN A 124 13.94 5.58 21.55
C ASN A 124 13.94 7.01 22.09
N LEU A 125 14.29 7.21 23.35
CA LEU A 125 14.28 8.53 23.99
C LEU A 125 15.20 9.54 23.29
N GLU A 126 16.37 9.08 22.86
CA GLU A 126 17.35 9.90 22.16
C GLU A 126 16.86 10.42 20.79
N ALA A 127 15.91 9.69 20.16
CA ALA A 127 15.31 10.11 18.90
C ALA A 127 14.48 11.40 19.01
N VAL A 128 14.07 11.80 20.23
CA VAL A 128 13.33 13.04 20.47
C VAL A 128 14.15 14.27 20.08
N GLU A 129 15.43 14.26 20.41
CA GLU A 129 16.35 15.35 20.02
C GLU A 129 16.56 15.38 18.50
N THR A 130 16.82 14.24 17.90
CA THR A 130 16.99 14.12 16.44
C THR A 130 15.74 14.62 15.69
N LEU A 131 14.55 14.34 16.22
CA LEU A 131 13.30 14.87 15.67
C LEU A 131 13.25 16.39 15.77
N GLY A 132 13.70 16.97 16.90
CA GLY A 132 13.73 18.41 17.13
C GLY A 132 14.70 19.17 16.21
N SER A 133 15.76 18.52 15.74
CA SER A 133 16.75 19.07 14.81
C SER A 133 16.49 18.72 13.34
N THR A 134 15.36 18.11 13.04
CA THR A 134 15.00 17.67 11.67
C THR A 134 14.86 18.87 10.74
N SER A 135 15.62 18.86 9.65
CA SER A 135 15.55 19.86 8.57
C SER A 135 14.70 19.40 7.37
N THR A 136 14.51 18.10 7.23
CA THR A 136 13.80 17.51 6.09
C THR A 136 12.97 16.30 6.54
N ILE A 137 11.72 16.24 6.12
CA ILE A 137 10.82 15.10 6.30
C ILE A 137 10.52 14.50 4.93
N CYS A 138 10.86 13.22 4.75
CA CYS A 138 10.47 12.44 3.58
C CYS A 138 9.29 11.55 3.98
N SER A 139 8.14 11.76 3.35
CA SER A 139 6.92 11.00 3.65
C SER A 139 6.51 10.15 2.46
N ASP A 140 6.16 8.90 2.71
CA ASP A 140 5.47 8.08 1.72
C ASP A 140 4.07 8.68 1.44
N LYS A 141 3.60 8.53 0.20
CA LYS A 141 2.28 8.99 -0.21
C LYS A 141 1.18 8.11 0.38
N THR A 142 1.22 6.82 0.06
CA THR A 142 0.11 5.90 0.28
C THR A 142 0.02 5.46 1.74
N GLY A 143 -1.14 5.67 2.37
CA GLY A 143 -1.40 5.29 3.76
C GLY A 143 -0.78 6.21 4.82
N THR A 144 0.16 7.10 4.44
CA THR A 144 0.74 8.12 5.32
C THR A 144 0.10 9.49 5.08
N LEU A 145 0.27 10.04 3.89
CA LEU A 145 -0.36 11.30 3.49
C LEU A 145 -1.81 11.09 3.02
N THR A 146 -2.11 9.92 2.50
CA THR A 146 -3.44 9.53 2.04
C THR A 146 -4.10 8.54 3.02
N GLN A 147 -5.40 8.31 2.82
CA GLN A 147 -6.20 7.43 3.68
C GLN A 147 -5.97 5.94 3.40
N ASN A 148 -5.22 5.58 2.35
CA ASN A 148 -5.10 4.22 1.82
C ASN A 148 -6.46 3.61 1.49
N ARG A 149 -7.35 4.43 0.95
CA ARG A 149 -8.72 4.07 0.63
C ARG A 149 -9.10 4.71 -0.70
N MET A 150 -9.17 3.91 -1.76
CA MET A 150 -9.70 4.39 -3.03
C MET A 150 -11.16 4.84 -2.85
N THR A 151 -11.48 6.00 -3.39
CA THR A 151 -12.82 6.60 -3.37
C THR A 151 -13.12 7.19 -4.75
N VAL A 152 -14.35 7.03 -5.24
CA VAL A 152 -14.79 7.68 -6.48
C VAL A 152 -14.81 9.18 -6.25
N ALA A 153 -14.08 9.93 -7.10
CA ALA A 153 -13.95 11.38 -6.98
C ALA A 153 -14.78 12.11 -8.04
N HIS A 154 -14.66 11.69 -9.30
CA HIS A 154 -15.41 12.29 -10.39
C HIS A 154 -16.04 11.22 -11.29
N MET A 155 -17.06 11.62 -12.03
CA MET A 155 -17.72 10.80 -13.03
C MET A 155 -18.00 11.64 -14.26
N TRP A 156 -17.85 11.06 -15.43
CA TRP A 156 -18.30 11.68 -16.69
C TRP A 156 -19.57 10.99 -17.16
N ILE A 157 -20.67 11.69 -17.07
CA ILE A 157 -22.01 11.26 -17.47
C ILE A 157 -22.73 12.39 -18.19
N ASP A 158 -23.57 12.07 -19.17
CA ASP A 158 -24.37 13.06 -19.92
C ASP A 158 -23.52 14.24 -20.45
N ASN A 159 -22.29 13.93 -20.94
CA ASN A 159 -21.31 14.91 -21.41
C ASN A 159 -20.87 15.95 -20.36
N LYS A 160 -20.91 15.60 -19.08
CA LYS A 160 -20.49 16.49 -17.97
C LYS A 160 -19.63 15.72 -16.97
N ILE A 161 -18.59 16.36 -16.48
CA ILE A 161 -17.85 15.88 -15.32
C ILE A 161 -18.61 16.33 -14.09
N VAL A 162 -18.94 15.38 -13.21
CA VAL A 162 -19.62 15.60 -11.95
C VAL A 162 -18.73 15.09 -10.80
N GLU A 163 -18.70 15.84 -9.70
CA GLU A 163 -17.90 15.51 -8.53
C GLU A 163 -18.71 14.66 -7.55
N ALA A 164 -18.09 13.60 -7.03
CA ALA A 164 -18.64 12.80 -5.94
C ALA A 164 -18.07 13.29 -4.59
N ASP A 165 -18.85 13.15 -3.52
CA ASP A 165 -18.38 13.50 -2.19
C ASP A 165 -17.33 12.50 -1.70
N THR A 166 -16.08 12.92 -1.61
CA THR A 166 -14.94 12.12 -1.11
C THR A 166 -14.70 12.30 0.39
N SER A 167 -15.46 13.15 1.07
CA SER A 167 -15.32 13.41 2.52
C SER A 167 -15.67 12.17 3.35
N GLU A 168 -15.01 12.01 4.51
CA GLU A 168 -15.29 10.88 5.39
C GLU A 168 -16.71 10.89 5.96
N ASP A 169 -17.26 12.06 6.15
CA ASP A 169 -18.56 12.29 6.80
C ASP A 169 -19.70 12.50 5.80
N GLN A 170 -19.44 12.42 4.49
CA GLN A 170 -20.42 12.73 3.42
C GLN A 170 -21.09 14.10 3.63
N SER A 171 -20.34 15.03 4.21
CA SER A 171 -20.81 16.38 4.51
C SER A 171 -20.53 17.40 3.41
N GLY A 172 -19.93 16.96 2.30
CA GLY A 172 -19.63 17.78 1.15
C GLY A 172 -20.89 18.43 0.60
N SER A 173 -20.88 19.75 0.46
CA SER A 173 -22.01 20.54 -0.03
C SER A 173 -22.20 20.46 -1.53
N GLY A 174 -21.53 19.52 -2.23
CA GLY A 174 -21.67 19.28 -3.66
C GLY A 174 -23.11 18.94 -4.03
N SER A 175 -23.62 19.59 -5.07
CA SER A 175 -24.96 19.30 -5.60
C SER A 175 -25.05 17.81 -5.97
N GLN A 176 -25.83 17.03 -5.22
CA GLN A 176 -26.13 15.63 -5.53
C GLN A 176 -27.23 15.46 -6.60
N ALA A 177 -27.51 16.52 -7.36
CA ALA A 177 -28.51 16.51 -8.41
C ALA A 177 -28.26 15.45 -9.50
N TRP A 178 -27.01 15.08 -9.71
CA TRP A 178 -26.62 14.02 -10.67
C TRP A 178 -27.16 12.63 -10.31
N LYS A 179 -27.42 12.35 -9.02
CA LYS A 179 -27.96 11.04 -8.58
C LYS A 179 -29.33 10.72 -9.15
N THR A 180 -30.06 11.72 -9.59
CA THR A 180 -31.39 11.55 -10.22
C THR A 180 -31.35 11.51 -11.74
N SER A 181 -30.17 11.76 -12.37
CA SER A 181 -30.05 11.75 -13.82
C SER A 181 -30.20 10.33 -14.39
N SER A 182 -30.67 10.24 -15.62
CA SER A 182 -30.80 8.97 -16.33
C SER A 182 -29.44 8.36 -16.66
N GLY A 183 -28.44 9.21 -16.94
CA GLY A 183 -27.05 8.78 -17.15
C GLY A 183 -26.47 8.10 -15.92
N TRP A 184 -26.65 8.71 -14.73
CA TRP A 184 -26.23 8.08 -13.48
C TRP A 184 -26.88 6.72 -13.26
N LYS A 185 -28.20 6.61 -13.38
CA LYS A 185 -28.90 5.34 -13.18
C LYS A 185 -28.37 4.23 -14.07
N THR A 186 -27.99 4.57 -15.31
CA THR A 186 -27.39 3.61 -16.24
C THR A 186 -25.98 3.23 -15.81
N LEU A 187 -25.16 4.22 -15.43
CA LEU A 187 -23.80 4.00 -14.96
C LEU A 187 -23.78 3.20 -13.63
N GLU A 188 -24.64 3.56 -12.69
CA GLU A 188 -24.81 2.87 -11.42
C GLU A 188 -25.15 1.39 -11.60
N ARG A 189 -26.06 1.08 -12.53
CA ARG A 189 -26.41 -0.30 -12.87
C ARG A 189 -25.19 -1.09 -13.34
N VAL A 190 -24.43 -0.56 -14.29
CA VAL A 190 -23.23 -1.23 -14.81
C VAL A 190 -22.18 -1.36 -13.73
N ALA A 191 -21.94 -0.31 -12.95
CA ALA A 191 -20.97 -0.27 -11.88
C ALA A 191 -21.30 -1.23 -10.73
N ALA A 192 -22.58 -1.39 -10.39
CA ALA A 192 -23.04 -2.32 -9.37
C ALA A 192 -22.91 -3.78 -9.83
N LEU A 193 -23.26 -4.09 -11.06
CA LEU A 193 -23.29 -5.47 -11.56
C LEU A 193 -21.90 -5.96 -12.02
N CYS A 194 -21.13 -5.14 -12.73
CA CYS A 194 -19.78 -5.50 -13.17
C CYS A 194 -18.75 -5.26 -12.05
N ASN A 195 -18.92 -5.93 -10.91
CA ASN A 195 -18.06 -5.74 -9.74
C ASN A 195 -18.07 -7.01 -8.88
N ARG A 196 -16.88 -7.45 -8.43
CA ARG A 196 -16.69 -8.65 -7.62
C ARG A 196 -16.51 -8.34 -6.12
N ALA A 197 -16.33 -7.07 -5.78
CA ALA A 197 -16.13 -6.68 -4.40
C ALA A 197 -17.39 -6.91 -3.55
N GLU A 198 -17.21 -7.32 -2.29
CA GLU A 198 -18.27 -7.63 -1.34
C GLU A 198 -17.96 -7.04 0.03
N PHE A 199 -18.97 -6.55 0.73
CA PHE A 199 -18.80 -6.12 2.11
C PHE A 199 -18.54 -7.33 3.03
N LYS A 200 -17.62 -7.18 3.97
CA LYS A 200 -17.43 -8.16 5.03
C LYS A 200 -18.65 -8.15 5.95
N GLY A 201 -19.07 -9.32 6.44
CA GLY A 201 -20.20 -9.45 7.37
C GLY A 201 -19.96 -8.76 8.72
N GLY A 202 -21.07 -8.47 9.42
CA GLY A 202 -21.04 -7.96 10.81
C GLY A 202 -20.71 -6.48 10.95
N GLN A 203 -20.97 -5.66 9.92
CA GLN A 203 -20.65 -4.23 9.91
C GLN A 203 -21.89 -3.31 9.83
N ASP A 204 -23.06 -3.76 10.30
CA ASP A 204 -24.33 -3.06 10.14
C ASP A 204 -24.38 -1.67 10.81
N GLY A 205 -23.53 -1.43 11.82
CA GLY A 205 -23.40 -0.12 12.49
C GLY A 205 -22.28 0.76 11.97
N VAL A 206 -21.52 0.31 10.97
CA VAL A 206 -20.37 1.06 10.44
C VAL A 206 -20.80 1.86 9.20
N GLY A 207 -20.42 3.14 9.14
CA GLY A 207 -20.67 3.98 7.97
C GLY A 207 -20.09 3.37 6.70
N ILE A 208 -20.82 3.45 5.57
CA ILE A 208 -20.52 2.74 4.31
C ILE A 208 -19.07 2.93 3.86
N LEU A 209 -18.56 4.16 3.93
CA LEU A 209 -17.18 4.44 3.51
C LEU A 209 -16.12 3.79 4.41
N LYS A 210 -16.45 3.50 5.67
CA LYS A 210 -15.55 2.87 6.66
C LYS A 210 -15.68 1.34 6.67
N ARG A 211 -16.70 0.76 6.01
CA ARG A 211 -16.87 -0.69 5.93
C ARG A 211 -15.69 -1.35 5.23
N GLU A 212 -15.27 -2.47 5.74
CA GLU A 212 -14.28 -3.31 5.09
C GLU A 212 -14.91 -4.10 3.93
N VAL A 213 -14.14 -4.22 2.86
CA VAL A 213 -14.56 -4.86 1.61
C VAL A 213 -13.54 -5.92 1.23
N ASN A 214 -14.02 -7.07 0.77
CA ASN A 214 -13.20 -8.07 0.09
C ASN A 214 -13.21 -7.74 -1.41
N GLY A 215 -12.04 -7.62 -2.04
CA GLY A 215 -11.90 -7.33 -3.45
C GLY A 215 -10.79 -6.31 -3.75
N ASP A 216 -10.65 -5.95 -5.03
CA ASP A 216 -9.71 -4.92 -5.47
C ASP A 216 -10.10 -3.54 -4.95
N ALA A 217 -9.10 -2.68 -4.73
CA ALA A 217 -9.31 -1.34 -4.18
C ALA A 217 -10.22 -0.47 -5.05
N SER A 218 -10.12 -0.57 -6.38
CA SER A 218 -10.98 0.17 -7.32
C SER A 218 -12.42 -0.37 -7.30
N GLU A 219 -12.59 -1.67 -7.22
CA GLU A 219 -13.89 -2.31 -7.09
C GLU A 219 -14.57 -1.96 -5.77
N ALA A 220 -13.79 -1.92 -4.68
CA ALA A 220 -14.26 -1.47 -3.37
C ALA A 220 -14.74 -0.01 -3.39
N ALA A 221 -14.04 0.88 -4.11
CA ALA A 221 -14.45 2.27 -4.27
C ALA A 221 -15.79 2.39 -5.01
N ILE A 222 -15.93 1.65 -6.11
CA ILE A 222 -17.17 1.61 -6.91
C ILE A 222 -18.32 1.02 -6.09
N LEU A 223 -18.09 -0.09 -5.36
CA LEU A 223 -19.09 -0.71 -4.49
C LEU A 223 -19.61 0.28 -3.44
N LYS A 224 -18.72 1.00 -2.77
CA LYS A 224 -19.11 1.99 -1.76
C LYS A 224 -19.88 3.16 -2.37
N CYS A 225 -19.48 3.64 -3.54
CA CYS A 225 -20.18 4.71 -4.25
C CYS A 225 -21.59 4.28 -4.67
N THR A 226 -21.75 3.09 -5.22
CA THR A 226 -23.07 2.56 -5.62
C THR A 226 -23.93 2.22 -4.40
N GLU A 227 -23.36 1.74 -3.30
CA GLU A 227 -24.11 1.49 -2.06
C GLU A 227 -24.69 2.78 -1.44
N LEU A 228 -23.96 3.92 -1.52
CA LEU A 228 -24.44 5.23 -1.06
C LEU A 228 -25.67 5.73 -1.85
N SER A 229 -25.90 5.19 -3.03
CA SER A 229 -27.03 5.58 -3.89
C SER A 229 -28.15 4.54 -3.88
N LEU A 230 -27.83 3.25 -4.06
CA LEU A 230 -28.80 2.15 -4.10
C LEU A 230 -29.27 1.70 -2.70
N GLY A 231 -28.41 1.83 -1.68
CA GLY A 231 -28.69 1.41 -0.29
C GLY A 231 -28.62 -0.11 -0.03
N ASP A 232 -28.73 -0.94 -1.06
CA ASP A 232 -28.63 -2.41 -0.99
C ASP A 232 -28.10 -2.99 -2.31
N VAL A 233 -26.80 -2.82 -2.56
CA VAL A 233 -26.15 -3.34 -3.77
C VAL A 233 -26.15 -4.87 -3.79
N MET A 234 -25.99 -5.50 -2.63
CA MET A 234 -25.94 -6.97 -2.58
C MET A 234 -27.28 -7.59 -2.93
N GLY A 235 -28.38 -7.04 -2.42
CA GLY A 235 -29.73 -7.43 -2.81
C GLY A 235 -30.03 -7.13 -4.28
N TYR A 236 -29.54 -6.00 -4.79
CA TYR A 236 -29.65 -5.66 -6.21
C TYR A 236 -28.95 -6.69 -7.11
N ARG A 237 -27.73 -7.13 -6.76
CA ARG A 237 -27.01 -8.19 -7.47
C ARG A 237 -27.73 -9.54 -7.40
N ALA A 238 -28.32 -9.86 -6.25
CA ALA A 238 -29.10 -11.11 -6.09
C ALA A 238 -30.32 -11.16 -6.98
N ARG A 239 -30.98 -10.00 -7.21
CA ARG A 239 -32.13 -9.89 -8.13
C ARG A 239 -31.73 -9.94 -9.60
N ASN A 240 -30.52 -9.47 -9.93
CA ASN A 240 -29.95 -9.51 -11.27
C ASN A 240 -28.87 -10.59 -11.34
N LYS A 241 -29.27 -11.85 -11.41
CA LYS A 241 -28.39 -12.99 -11.27
C LYS A 241 -27.30 -13.02 -12.34
N LYS A 242 -26.04 -13.15 -11.93
CA LYS A 242 -24.91 -13.30 -12.85
C LYS A 242 -24.91 -14.70 -13.46
N VAL A 243 -24.85 -14.76 -14.79
CA VAL A 243 -24.89 -16.00 -15.59
C VAL A 243 -23.48 -16.36 -16.09
N CYS A 244 -22.70 -15.37 -16.53
CA CYS A 244 -21.36 -15.56 -17.05
C CYS A 244 -20.47 -14.40 -16.65
N GLU A 245 -19.17 -14.65 -16.54
CA GLU A 245 -18.18 -13.61 -16.23
C GLU A 245 -16.82 -13.92 -16.87
N ILE A 246 -16.24 -12.92 -17.51
CA ILE A 246 -14.83 -12.90 -17.88
C ILE A 246 -14.13 -11.99 -16.87
N PRO A 247 -13.27 -12.52 -15.97
CA PRO A 247 -12.57 -11.72 -14.98
C PRO A 247 -11.58 -10.77 -15.64
N PHE A 248 -11.22 -9.70 -14.92
CA PHE A 248 -10.19 -8.77 -15.36
C PHE A 248 -8.85 -9.50 -15.55
N ASN A 249 -8.19 -9.24 -16.67
CA ASN A 249 -6.79 -9.61 -16.85
C ASN A 249 -5.98 -8.43 -17.39
N SER A 250 -4.68 -8.43 -17.10
CA SER A 250 -3.77 -7.33 -17.47
C SER A 250 -3.54 -7.20 -18.99
N THR A 251 -3.81 -8.26 -19.76
CA THR A 251 -3.66 -8.28 -21.24
C THR A 251 -4.84 -7.59 -21.91
N ASN A 252 -6.06 -7.97 -21.55
CA ASN A 252 -7.29 -7.44 -22.13
C ASN A 252 -7.67 -6.09 -21.52
N LYS A 253 -7.33 -5.86 -20.24
CA LYS A 253 -7.63 -4.66 -19.46
C LYS A 253 -9.12 -4.33 -19.34
N PHE A 254 -9.98 -5.33 -19.41
CA PHE A 254 -11.42 -5.20 -19.14
C PHE A 254 -11.94 -6.42 -18.38
N GLN A 255 -13.11 -6.26 -17.78
CA GLN A 255 -13.93 -7.30 -17.15
C GLN A 255 -15.32 -7.23 -17.77
N VAL A 256 -15.93 -8.40 -17.96
CA VAL A 256 -17.29 -8.54 -18.50
C VAL A 256 -18.10 -9.41 -17.57
N SER A 257 -19.37 -9.08 -17.38
CA SER A 257 -20.33 -10.00 -16.77
C SER A 257 -21.69 -9.91 -17.46
N ILE A 258 -22.38 -11.04 -17.52
CA ILE A 258 -23.71 -11.17 -18.12
C ILE A 258 -24.69 -11.50 -17.00
N HIS A 259 -25.81 -10.80 -16.97
CA HIS A 259 -26.81 -10.88 -15.93
C HIS A 259 -28.20 -11.11 -16.50
N GLU A 260 -29.03 -11.86 -15.77
CA GLU A 260 -30.47 -11.86 -15.94
C GLU A 260 -31.01 -10.50 -15.47
N THR A 261 -32.10 -10.02 -16.06
CA THR A 261 -32.73 -8.77 -15.63
C THR A 261 -33.73 -9.03 -14.50
N GLU A 262 -33.86 -8.07 -13.58
CA GLU A 262 -34.85 -8.12 -12.48
C GLU A 262 -36.30 -8.16 -12.98
N ASP A 263 -36.56 -7.60 -14.18
CA ASP A 263 -37.89 -7.61 -14.79
C ASP A 263 -38.20 -8.99 -15.36
N LYS A 264 -39.12 -9.70 -14.69
CA LYS A 264 -39.57 -11.04 -15.11
C LYS A 264 -40.23 -11.08 -16.49
N ASN A 265 -40.64 -9.92 -17.02
CA ASN A 265 -41.22 -9.82 -18.35
C ASN A 265 -40.16 -9.55 -19.43
N ASP A 266 -38.93 -9.23 -19.05
CA ASP A 266 -37.81 -9.02 -19.96
C ASP A 266 -36.90 -10.23 -19.96
N ASN A 267 -37.02 -11.08 -20.95
CA ASN A 267 -36.21 -12.31 -21.09
C ASN A 267 -34.82 -12.05 -21.69
N ARG A 268 -34.40 -10.79 -21.84
CA ARG A 268 -33.09 -10.45 -22.37
C ARG A 268 -32.04 -10.52 -21.28
N HIS A 269 -30.82 -10.83 -21.66
CA HIS A 269 -29.68 -10.75 -20.79
C HIS A 269 -28.99 -9.39 -20.93
N LEU A 270 -28.50 -8.84 -19.82
CA LEU A 270 -27.70 -7.62 -19.78
C LEU A 270 -26.23 -7.97 -19.71
N LEU A 271 -25.47 -7.63 -20.75
CA LEU A 271 -24.03 -7.65 -20.73
C LEU A 271 -23.53 -6.29 -20.18
N VAL A 272 -22.65 -6.34 -19.19
CA VAL A 272 -21.99 -5.15 -18.63
C VAL A 272 -20.48 -5.36 -18.65
N MET A 273 -19.76 -4.29 -19.01
CA MET A 273 -18.32 -4.31 -19.13
C MET A 273 -17.72 -3.07 -18.49
N LYS A 274 -16.58 -3.23 -17.81
CA LYS A 274 -15.73 -2.13 -17.33
C LYS A 274 -14.26 -2.41 -17.60
N GLY A 275 -13.47 -1.36 -17.74
CA GLY A 275 -12.03 -1.52 -17.96
C GLY A 275 -11.31 -0.21 -18.22
N ALA A 276 -10.14 -0.32 -18.83
CA ALA A 276 -9.37 0.84 -19.27
C ALA A 276 -10.18 1.65 -20.31
N PRO A 277 -10.34 2.97 -20.10
CA PRO A 277 -11.24 3.79 -20.92
C PRO A 277 -11.02 3.65 -22.41
N GLU A 278 -9.77 3.64 -22.85
CA GLU A 278 -9.36 3.47 -24.23
C GLU A 278 -9.80 2.12 -24.83
N ARG A 279 -9.81 1.06 -24.02
CA ARG A 279 -10.24 -0.27 -24.44
C ARG A 279 -11.76 -0.41 -24.51
N ILE A 280 -12.46 0.35 -23.67
CA ILE A 280 -13.93 0.32 -23.63
C ILE A 280 -14.51 1.11 -24.78
N VAL A 281 -14.04 2.36 -25.02
CA VAL A 281 -14.57 3.21 -26.08
C VAL A 281 -14.39 2.59 -27.48
N ASP A 282 -13.29 1.91 -27.73
CA ASP A 282 -13.03 1.24 -29.02
C ASP A 282 -14.01 0.11 -29.32
N ARG A 283 -14.69 -0.44 -28.30
CA ARG A 283 -15.68 -1.52 -28.42
C ARG A 283 -17.12 -1.00 -28.51
N CYS A 284 -17.32 0.31 -28.39
CA CYS A 284 -18.64 0.92 -28.37
C CYS A 284 -19.00 1.53 -29.73
N SER A 285 -20.20 1.21 -30.19
CA SER A 285 -20.81 1.80 -31.41
C SER A 285 -21.78 2.92 -31.10
N THR A 286 -22.28 2.98 -29.87
CA THR A 286 -23.25 3.97 -29.40
C THR A 286 -22.85 4.51 -28.03
N ILE A 287 -23.47 5.65 -27.66
CA ILE A 287 -23.26 6.31 -26.35
C ILE A 287 -24.61 6.70 -25.75
N VAL A 288 -24.73 6.71 -24.43
CA VAL A 288 -25.92 7.18 -23.70
C VAL A 288 -25.72 8.62 -23.28
N ILE A 289 -26.61 9.50 -23.71
CA ILE A 289 -26.68 10.92 -23.31
C ILE A 289 -28.12 11.27 -22.95
N ASP A 290 -28.36 11.80 -21.78
CA ASP A 290 -29.69 12.12 -21.23
C ASP A 290 -30.70 10.97 -21.37
N GLY A 291 -30.22 9.72 -21.18
CA GLY A 291 -31.04 8.51 -21.31
C GLY A 291 -31.36 8.09 -22.75
N LYS A 292 -30.84 8.78 -23.76
CA LYS A 292 -31.01 8.45 -25.18
C LYS A 292 -29.75 7.79 -25.71
N GLU A 293 -29.92 6.75 -26.50
CA GLU A 293 -28.84 6.12 -27.23
C GLU A 293 -28.55 6.86 -28.53
N LEU A 294 -27.33 7.31 -28.69
CA LEU A 294 -26.86 8.04 -29.88
C LEU A 294 -25.68 7.25 -30.51
N PRO A 295 -25.48 7.37 -31.83
CA PRO A 295 -24.32 6.76 -32.48
C PRO A 295 -23.03 7.41 -31.97
N MET A 296 -21.96 6.62 -31.81
CA MET A 296 -20.64 7.08 -31.42
C MET A 296 -19.95 7.78 -32.59
N THR A 297 -20.22 9.09 -32.74
CA THR A 297 -19.60 9.96 -33.77
C THR A 297 -18.18 10.38 -33.29
N GLN A 298 -17.41 10.99 -34.21
CA GLN A 298 -16.10 11.53 -33.86
C GLN A 298 -16.22 12.64 -32.79
N GLU A 299 -17.27 13.44 -32.83
CA GLU A 299 -17.55 14.46 -31.81
C GLU A 299 -17.64 13.88 -30.40
N TRP A 300 -18.31 12.73 -30.23
CA TRP A 300 -18.41 12.03 -28.94
C TRP A 300 -17.09 11.38 -28.51
N LYS A 301 -16.29 10.93 -29.47
CA LYS A 301 -14.95 10.43 -29.17
C LYS A 301 -14.02 11.55 -28.71
N ASP A 302 -14.09 12.72 -29.33
CA ASP A 302 -13.32 13.89 -28.93
C ASP A 302 -13.77 14.42 -27.55
N ALA A 303 -15.07 14.43 -27.26
CA ALA A 303 -15.60 14.78 -25.93
C ALA A 303 -15.16 13.77 -24.85
N PHE A 304 -15.17 12.48 -25.16
CA PHE A 304 -14.63 11.43 -24.28
C PHE A 304 -13.16 11.64 -24.01
N GLU A 305 -12.35 11.88 -25.05
CA GLU A 305 -10.90 12.06 -24.91
C GLU A 305 -10.59 13.29 -24.07
N ALA A 306 -11.30 14.40 -24.28
CA ALA A 306 -11.17 15.60 -23.46
C ALA A 306 -11.47 15.33 -21.99
N ALA A 307 -12.57 14.65 -21.69
CA ALA A 307 -12.92 14.26 -20.31
C ALA A 307 -11.89 13.30 -19.70
N TYR A 308 -11.43 12.31 -20.47
CA TYR A 308 -10.43 11.36 -20.00
C TYR A 308 -9.09 12.03 -19.69
N MET A 309 -8.65 12.95 -20.56
CA MET A 309 -7.42 13.72 -20.32
C MET A 309 -7.55 14.68 -19.14
N GLU A 310 -8.70 15.29 -18.91
CA GLU A 310 -8.96 16.14 -17.75
C GLU A 310 -8.89 15.33 -16.46
N LEU A 311 -9.63 14.23 -16.36
CA LEU A 311 -9.60 13.34 -15.18
C LEU A 311 -8.23 12.72 -14.94
N GLY A 312 -7.53 12.30 -15.99
CA GLY A 312 -6.15 11.80 -15.94
C GLY A 312 -5.16 12.87 -15.49
N GLY A 313 -5.36 14.12 -15.93
CA GLY A 313 -4.55 15.28 -15.54
C GLY A 313 -4.66 15.61 -14.05
N LEU A 314 -5.77 15.27 -13.40
CA LEU A 314 -5.94 15.34 -11.95
C LEU A 314 -5.16 14.23 -11.19
N GLY A 315 -4.53 13.28 -11.92
CA GLY A 315 -3.83 12.14 -11.34
C GLY A 315 -4.75 11.05 -10.84
N GLU A 316 -5.98 10.99 -11.32
CA GLU A 316 -7.00 10.03 -10.92
C GLU A 316 -6.93 8.75 -11.76
N ARG A 317 -7.32 7.64 -11.16
CA ARG A 317 -7.47 6.37 -11.88
C ARG A 317 -8.85 6.32 -12.54
N VAL A 318 -8.90 6.34 -13.85
CA VAL A 318 -10.14 6.37 -14.63
C VAL A 318 -10.50 4.97 -15.11
N LEU A 319 -11.80 4.61 -15.00
CA LEU A 319 -12.38 3.40 -15.59
C LEU A 319 -13.54 3.80 -16.51
N GLY A 320 -13.64 3.13 -17.66
CA GLY A 320 -14.74 3.23 -18.58
C GLY A 320 -15.77 2.13 -18.35
N PHE A 321 -17.03 2.44 -18.66
CA PHE A 321 -18.18 1.56 -18.48
C PHE A 321 -19.03 1.49 -19.75
N CYS A 322 -19.46 0.30 -20.12
CA CYS A 322 -20.37 0.08 -21.22
C CYS A 322 -21.33 -1.08 -20.91
N ASP A 323 -22.45 -1.11 -21.60
CA ASP A 323 -23.42 -2.18 -21.51
C ASP A 323 -23.95 -2.59 -22.89
N TYR A 324 -24.66 -3.69 -22.93
CA TYR A 324 -25.38 -4.13 -24.11
C TYR A 324 -26.54 -5.06 -23.72
N MET A 325 -27.74 -4.78 -24.23
CA MET A 325 -28.86 -5.71 -24.05
C MET A 325 -28.80 -6.76 -25.13
N LEU A 326 -28.49 -7.99 -24.72
CA LEU A 326 -28.43 -9.13 -25.65
C LEU A 326 -29.84 -9.47 -26.19
N PRO A 327 -30.02 -9.56 -27.49
CA PRO A 327 -31.34 -9.84 -28.09
C PRO A 327 -31.81 -11.27 -27.74
N ALA A 328 -33.04 -11.42 -27.26
CA ALA A 328 -33.60 -12.68 -26.77
C ALA A 328 -33.75 -13.76 -27.84
N ASP A 329 -33.87 -13.36 -29.12
CA ASP A 329 -33.92 -14.28 -30.27
C ASP A 329 -32.60 -15.03 -30.49
N LYS A 330 -31.45 -14.40 -30.17
CA LYS A 330 -30.14 -15.03 -30.29
C LYS A 330 -29.64 -15.65 -28.96
N TYR A 331 -30.05 -15.04 -27.87
CA TYR A 331 -29.59 -15.41 -26.49
C TYR A 331 -30.81 -15.62 -25.58
N PRO A 332 -31.56 -16.72 -25.77
CA PRO A 332 -32.74 -17.01 -24.98
C PRO A 332 -32.38 -17.31 -23.50
N THR A 333 -33.37 -17.27 -22.63
CA THR A 333 -33.18 -17.64 -21.21
C THR A 333 -32.60 -19.05 -21.10
N GLY A 334 -31.51 -19.19 -20.32
CA GLY A 334 -30.77 -20.46 -20.18
C GLY A 334 -29.75 -20.73 -21.29
N TYR A 335 -29.44 -19.74 -22.12
CA TYR A 335 -28.37 -19.85 -23.12
C TYR A 335 -27.03 -20.18 -22.43
N PRO A 336 -26.27 -21.19 -22.94
CA PRO A 336 -24.99 -21.59 -22.35
C PRO A 336 -23.89 -20.59 -22.76
N PHE A 337 -23.75 -19.52 -21.99
CA PHE A 337 -22.64 -18.57 -22.19
C PHE A 337 -21.31 -19.22 -21.81
N ASP A 338 -20.30 -19.04 -22.66
CA ASP A 338 -18.96 -19.55 -22.42
C ASP A 338 -17.97 -18.39 -22.29
N ALA A 339 -17.18 -18.37 -21.22
CA ALA A 339 -16.16 -17.35 -20.94
C ALA A 339 -14.80 -17.70 -21.55
N GLU A 340 -14.52 -18.98 -21.85
CA GLU A 340 -13.25 -19.43 -22.44
C GLU A 340 -13.32 -19.35 -23.97
N ASP A 341 -14.38 -19.91 -24.58
CA ASP A 341 -14.68 -19.77 -26.02
C ASP A 341 -15.84 -18.78 -26.18
N VAL A 342 -15.52 -17.48 -26.18
CA VAL A 342 -16.48 -16.39 -26.09
C VAL A 342 -17.52 -16.46 -27.19
N ASN A 343 -18.76 -16.81 -26.84
CA ASN A 343 -19.89 -16.99 -27.75
C ASN A 343 -20.92 -15.83 -27.72
N PHE A 344 -20.50 -14.65 -27.23
CA PHE A 344 -21.31 -13.43 -27.12
C PHE A 344 -20.52 -12.21 -27.62
N PRO A 345 -21.21 -11.10 -28.01
CA PRO A 345 -20.53 -9.95 -28.58
C PRO A 345 -19.69 -9.19 -27.57
N LEU A 346 -18.46 -8.85 -27.94
CA LEU A 346 -17.56 -7.98 -27.19
C LEU A 346 -17.33 -6.62 -27.90
N GLU A 347 -18.03 -6.39 -29.01
CA GLU A 347 -17.99 -5.18 -29.83
C GLU A 347 -19.40 -4.71 -30.15
N GLY A 348 -19.54 -3.46 -30.61
CA GLY A 348 -20.83 -2.88 -30.88
C GLY A 348 -21.61 -2.54 -29.61
N LEU A 349 -20.92 -2.34 -28.49
CA LEU A 349 -21.50 -2.05 -27.20
C LEU A 349 -21.94 -0.58 -27.09
N ARG A 350 -22.65 -0.26 -26.04
CA ARG A 350 -23.13 1.07 -25.72
C ARG A 350 -22.31 1.69 -24.60
N PHE A 351 -21.62 2.78 -24.87
CA PHE A 351 -20.82 3.49 -23.88
C PHE A 351 -21.73 4.23 -22.89
N VAL A 352 -21.46 4.09 -21.60
CA VAL A 352 -22.30 4.65 -20.53
C VAL A 352 -21.63 5.82 -19.83
N GLY A 353 -20.32 5.76 -19.56
CA GLY A 353 -19.62 6.83 -18.86
C GLY A 353 -18.28 6.43 -18.31
N LEU A 354 -17.66 7.37 -17.58
CA LEU A 354 -16.41 7.17 -16.86
C LEU A 354 -16.63 7.34 -15.37
N MET A 355 -15.86 6.61 -14.56
CA MET A 355 -15.67 6.88 -13.14
C MET A 355 -14.18 7.02 -12.86
N SER A 356 -13.81 8.07 -12.16
CA SER A 356 -12.44 8.26 -11.71
C SER A 356 -12.32 8.13 -10.20
N MET A 357 -11.18 7.68 -9.75
CA MET A 357 -10.93 7.32 -8.36
C MET A 357 -9.60 7.87 -7.89
N ILE A 358 -9.60 8.32 -6.65
CA ILE A 358 -8.43 8.86 -5.96
C ILE A 358 -8.31 8.18 -4.58
N ASP A 359 -7.09 8.10 -4.07
CA ASP A 359 -6.85 7.87 -2.64
C ASP A 359 -6.75 9.26 -1.98
N PRO A 360 -7.80 9.75 -1.29
CA PRO A 360 -7.86 11.12 -0.81
C PRO A 360 -6.83 11.37 0.29
N PRO A 361 -6.27 12.59 0.37
CA PRO A 361 -5.39 12.97 1.47
C PRO A 361 -6.14 12.94 2.81
N ARG A 362 -5.39 12.68 3.88
CA ARG A 362 -5.95 12.81 5.24
C ARG A 362 -6.23 14.28 5.54
N ALA A 363 -7.33 14.57 6.22
CA ALA A 363 -7.76 15.94 6.54
C ALA A 363 -6.69 16.77 7.29
N ALA A 364 -5.86 16.12 8.11
CA ALA A 364 -4.80 16.79 8.88
C ALA A 364 -3.53 17.11 8.08
N VAL A 365 -3.36 16.58 6.85
CA VAL A 365 -2.11 16.70 6.09
C VAL A 365 -1.81 18.13 5.63
N PRO A 366 -2.75 18.91 5.08
CA PRO A 366 -2.46 20.29 4.67
C PRO A 366 -1.96 21.15 5.82
N ASP A 367 -2.59 21.06 7.00
CA ASP A 367 -2.19 21.78 8.20
C ASP A 367 -0.82 21.34 8.72
N ALA A 368 -0.56 20.01 8.74
CA ALA A 368 0.73 19.46 9.15
C ALA A 368 1.87 19.92 8.24
N VAL A 369 1.68 19.90 6.91
CA VAL A 369 2.66 20.38 5.95
C VAL A 369 2.90 21.89 6.10
N ALA A 370 1.84 22.68 6.31
CA ALA A 370 1.97 24.11 6.55
C ALA A 370 2.78 24.41 7.82
N LYS A 371 2.56 23.67 8.90
CA LYS A 371 3.34 23.78 10.16
C LYS A 371 4.80 23.39 9.97
N CYS A 372 5.09 22.32 9.25
CA CYS A 372 6.48 21.93 8.91
C CYS A 372 7.16 23.05 8.13
N ARG A 373 6.52 23.60 7.10
CA ARG A 373 7.08 24.71 6.29
C ARG A 373 7.31 25.96 7.13
N SER A 374 6.39 26.33 8.02
CA SER A 374 6.56 27.48 8.92
C SER A 374 7.73 27.30 9.90
N ALA A 375 8.04 26.06 10.27
CA ALA A 375 9.22 25.71 11.06
C ALA A 375 10.53 25.62 10.26
N GLY A 376 10.51 25.91 8.96
CA GLY A 376 11.69 25.80 8.08
C GLY A 376 12.03 24.36 7.68
N ILE A 377 11.15 23.39 7.95
CA ILE A 377 11.35 21.99 7.63
C ILE A 377 10.88 21.72 6.19
N LYS A 378 11.76 21.17 5.36
CA LYS A 378 11.45 20.77 4.00
C LYS A 378 10.65 19.47 4.00
N VAL A 379 9.45 19.46 3.40
CA VAL A 379 8.64 18.26 3.25
C VAL A 379 8.74 17.73 1.83
N ILE A 380 9.12 16.45 1.68
CA ILE A 380 9.27 15.76 0.42
C ILE A 380 8.32 14.56 0.42
N MET A 381 7.46 14.49 -0.58
CA MET A 381 6.62 13.30 -0.81
C MET A 381 7.38 12.32 -1.69
N VAL A 382 7.47 11.08 -1.24
CA VAL A 382 8.05 9.95 -1.99
C VAL A 382 6.93 9.04 -2.43
N SER A 383 6.88 8.71 -3.71
CA SER A 383 5.91 7.75 -4.25
C SER A 383 6.65 6.70 -5.09
N ILE A 384 6.31 5.42 -4.89
CA ILE A 384 6.96 4.31 -5.60
C ILE A 384 6.38 4.25 -7.02
N ILE A 385 6.95 5.04 -7.93
CA ILE A 385 6.61 4.92 -9.36
C ILE A 385 7.73 4.23 -10.14
N ARG A 386 9.00 4.37 -9.73
CA ARG A 386 10.17 3.60 -10.22
C ARG A 386 11.33 3.79 -9.26
N ILE A 387 11.72 2.76 -8.57
CA ILE A 387 12.86 2.76 -7.64
C ILE A 387 14.16 3.18 -8.34
N ASP A 388 14.37 2.75 -9.59
CA ASP A 388 15.57 3.06 -10.35
C ASP A 388 15.78 4.56 -10.62
N LEU A 389 14.70 5.30 -10.85
CA LEU A 389 14.76 6.75 -11.10
C LEU A 389 14.98 7.54 -9.81
N ILE A 390 14.44 7.07 -8.68
CA ILE A 390 14.59 7.74 -7.37
C ILE A 390 16.02 7.60 -6.86
N ILE A 391 16.62 6.43 -6.96
CA ILE A 391 18.01 6.18 -6.59
C ILE A 391 18.93 7.06 -7.46
N PHE A 392 18.65 7.19 -8.75
CA PHE A 392 19.41 8.03 -9.65
C PHE A 392 19.30 9.52 -9.33
N ILE A 393 18.10 10.01 -9.01
CA ILE A 393 17.87 11.40 -8.58
C ILE A 393 18.53 11.68 -7.22
N PHE A 394 18.44 10.74 -6.27
CA PHE A 394 19.08 10.86 -4.95
C PHE A 394 20.61 10.89 -5.05
N LEU A 395 21.20 10.09 -5.93
CA LEU A 395 22.62 10.12 -6.24
C LEU A 395 23.05 11.40 -6.96
N LEU A 396 22.22 11.97 -7.83
CA LEU A 396 22.49 13.25 -8.50
C LEU A 396 22.38 14.44 -7.54
N MET A 397 21.41 14.45 -6.63
CA MET A 397 21.25 15.53 -5.64
C MET A 397 22.32 15.49 -4.55
N ASN A 398 22.82 14.32 -4.17
CA ASN A 398 23.92 14.17 -3.19
C ASN A 398 25.31 14.51 -3.74
N ARG A 399 25.46 14.68 -5.06
CA ARG A 399 26.74 15.07 -5.65
C ARG A 399 27.17 16.51 -5.33
N SER A 400 26.29 17.31 -4.75
CA SER A 400 26.55 18.70 -4.40
C SER A 400 26.86 18.96 -2.92
N LEU A 401 26.79 17.97 -2.01
CA LEU A 401 26.85 18.25 -0.57
C LEU A 401 27.68 17.31 0.31
N VAL A 402 28.31 16.25 -0.20
CA VAL A 402 29.23 15.43 0.62
C VAL A 402 30.40 14.97 -0.24
N THR A 403 31.57 15.54 0.04
CA THR A 403 32.85 14.89 -0.25
C THR A 403 32.99 13.73 0.73
N ILE A 404 32.44 12.56 0.37
CA ILE A 404 32.68 11.32 1.13
C ILE A 404 34.08 10.85 0.71
N PRO A 405 34.98 10.57 1.67
CA PRO A 405 36.20 9.85 1.36
C PRO A 405 35.82 8.53 0.72
N SER A 406 36.41 8.20 -0.40
CA SER A 406 36.19 7.03 -1.22
C SER A 406 36.22 5.74 -0.37
N LEU A 407 35.06 5.19 -0.02
CA LEU A 407 34.96 3.77 0.28
C LEU A 407 35.13 3.01 -1.04
N PRO A 408 35.98 1.99 -1.09
CA PRO A 408 36.15 1.19 -2.29
C PRO A 408 34.80 0.55 -2.65
N LEU A 409 34.33 0.80 -3.85
CA LEU A 409 33.20 0.11 -4.45
C LEU A 409 33.47 -1.40 -4.39
N PRO A 410 32.53 -2.23 -3.94
CA PRO A 410 32.67 -3.68 -4.06
C PRO A 410 32.89 -4.00 -5.56
N SER A 411 33.85 -4.89 -5.80
CA SER A 411 34.19 -5.31 -7.16
C SER A 411 32.95 -5.80 -7.92
N PRO A 412 32.87 -5.63 -9.24
CA PRO A 412 31.74 -6.06 -10.06
C PRO A 412 31.38 -7.54 -9.85
N ASP A 413 32.37 -8.37 -9.47
CA ASP A 413 32.21 -9.81 -9.20
C ASP A 413 31.35 -10.12 -7.98
N LEU A 414 31.30 -9.22 -6.98
CA LEU A 414 30.45 -9.38 -5.79
C LEU A 414 28.98 -9.04 -6.06
N LEU A 415 28.72 -8.12 -6.99
CA LEU A 415 27.36 -7.80 -7.47
C LEU A 415 26.83 -8.89 -8.39
N GLU A 416 27.66 -9.48 -9.25
CA GLU A 416 27.25 -10.61 -10.09
C GLU A 416 27.04 -11.91 -9.28
N SER A 417 27.78 -12.15 -8.22
CA SER A 417 27.61 -13.34 -7.37
C SER A 417 26.33 -13.30 -6.53
N SER A 418 25.85 -12.11 -6.14
CA SER A 418 24.58 -11.94 -5.40
C SER A 418 23.36 -11.99 -6.33
N LEU A 419 23.53 -11.80 -7.64
CA LEU A 419 22.48 -11.84 -8.65
C LEU A 419 22.38 -13.20 -9.38
N ARG A 420 23.32 -14.12 -9.17
CA ARG A 420 23.21 -15.47 -9.73
C ARG A 420 22.15 -16.26 -8.98
N ALA A 421 20.98 -16.38 -9.60
CA ALA A 421 20.00 -17.40 -9.26
C ALA A 421 20.64 -18.79 -9.31
N PRO A 422 20.31 -19.70 -8.38
CA PRO A 422 20.80 -21.08 -8.45
C PRO A 422 20.41 -21.69 -9.81
N ARG A 423 21.37 -22.30 -10.48
CA ARG A 423 21.17 -22.93 -11.79
C ARG A 423 20.01 -23.91 -11.72
N PRO A 424 19.12 -23.96 -12.73
CA PRO A 424 18.07 -24.95 -12.76
C PRO A 424 18.69 -26.35 -12.83
N LEU A 425 18.25 -27.25 -11.96
CA LEU A 425 18.56 -28.65 -11.98
C LEU A 425 18.17 -29.23 -13.37
N ARG A 426 19.16 -29.69 -14.11
CA ARG A 426 19.01 -30.35 -15.39
C ARG A 426 18.15 -31.60 -15.19
N MET A 427 16.97 -31.66 -15.78
CA MET A 427 16.19 -32.89 -15.87
C MET A 427 17.01 -33.95 -16.64
N LEU A 428 17.25 -35.08 -16.01
CA LEU A 428 17.75 -36.27 -16.65
C LEU A 428 16.59 -36.91 -17.43
N PRO A 429 16.88 -37.49 -18.62
CA PRO A 429 15.86 -38.16 -19.38
C PRO A 429 15.42 -39.47 -18.70
N PRO A 430 14.20 -39.97 -18.98
CA PRO A 430 13.68 -41.17 -18.33
C PRO A 430 14.44 -42.41 -18.83
N GLY A 431 15.18 -43.03 -17.92
CA GLY A 431 15.88 -44.28 -18.15
C GLY A 431 15.32 -45.40 -17.30
N ARG A 432 14.76 -46.37 -18.00
CA ARG A 432 14.57 -47.81 -17.70
C ARG A 432 14.33 -48.22 -16.23
N GLU A 433 13.20 -48.88 -16.09
CA GLU A 433 12.77 -49.71 -14.97
C GLU A 433 13.85 -50.66 -14.45
N SER A 434 14.10 -50.65 -13.15
CA SER A 434 14.51 -51.83 -12.38
C SER A 434 13.65 -51.93 -11.14
N ARG A 435 12.84 -53.02 -11.14
CA ARG A 435 12.08 -53.46 -9.97
C ARG A 435 13.01 -53.80 -8.81
N SER A 436 12.86 -53.13 -7.67
CA SER A 436 13.21 -53.72 -6.40
C SER A 436 12.13 -53.36 -5.39
N ARG A 437 11.61 -54.42 -4.75
CA ARG A 437 10.64 -54.38 -3.65
C ARG A 437 11.19 -53.53 -2.49
N MET A 438 10.39 -52.59 -2.02
CA MET A 438 10.59 -52.01 -0.68
C MET A 438 9.25 -51.81 0.04
N SER A 439 9.25 -52.28 1.24
CA SER A 439 8.20 -52.36 2.25
C SER A 439 7.51 -51.03 2.51
N THR A 440 6.21 -51.11 2.72
CA THR A 440 5.30 -50.08 3.21
C THR A 440 5.74 -49.54 4.57
N PRO A 441 5.79 -48.21 4.81
CA PRO A 441 5.70 -47.65 6.14
C PRO A 441 4.27 -47.20 6.46
N GLU A 442 3.89 -47.47 7.68
CA GLU A 442 2.61 -47.18 8.33
C GLU A 442 2.22 -45.69 8.29
N ARG A 443 0.93 -45.45 8.16
CA ARG A 443 0.30 -44.11 8.28
C ARG A 443 0.41 -43.63 9.74
N PRO A 444 0.78 -42.40 10.01
CA PRO A 444 0.49 -41.80 11.33
C PRO A 444 -0.95 -41.30 11.40
N GLU A 445 -1.58 -41.56 12.55
CA GLU A 445 -2.92 -41.14 12.92
C GLU A 445 -3.07 -39.61 13.03
N PRO A 446 -4.27 -39.07 12.85
CA PRO A 446 -4.52 -37.64 12.99
C PRO A 446 -4.57 -37.22 14.47
N LEU A 447 -3.75 -36.23 14.82
CA LEU A 447 -3.80 -35.53 16.10
C LEU A 447 -5.11 -34.73 16.24
N SER A 448 -5.94 -35.14 17.17
CA SER A 448 -7.11 -34.41 17.65
C SER A 448 -6.67 -33.28 18.57
N PHE A 449 -6.95 -32.04 18.19
CA PHE A 449 -6.88 -30.87 19.09
C PHE A 449 -8.14 -30.81 19.94
N THR A 450 -8.00 -31.05 21.24
CA THR A 450 -8.97 -30.73 22.26
C THR A 450 -8.79 -29.30 22.73
N GLU A 451 -9.84 -28.50 22.61
CA GLU A 451 -9.94 -27.19 23.26
C GLU A 451 -9.96 -27.35 24.79
N GLU A 452 -8.98 -26.80 25.46
CA GLU A 452 -9.02 -26.56 26.89
C GLU A 452 -9.32 -25.08 27.18
N ARG A 453 -10.56 -24.81 27.55
CA ARG A 453 -10.97 -23.55 28.19
C ARG A 453 -10.43 -23.56 29.62
N SER A 454 -9.58 -22.63 30.00
CA SER A 454 -9.39 -22.28 31.40
C SER A 454 -9.85 -20.84 31.66
N ARG A 455 -10.84 -20.76 32.54
CA ARG A 455 -11.25 -19.55 33.27
C ARG A 455 -10.15 -19.23 34.29
N THR A 456 -9.71 -18.01 34.31
CA THR A 456 -9.64 -17.10 35.50
C THR A 456 -9.24 -15.71 34.99
#